data_deaf92980d5812b8f61067eefd45e973
#
_entry.id   deaf92980d5812b8f61067eefd45e973
#
_cell.length_a   1.000
_cell.length_b   1.000
_cell.length_c   1.000
_cell.angle_alpha   90.00
_cell.angle_beta   90.00
_cell.angle_gamma   90.00
#
_symmetry.space_group_name_H-M   'P 1'
#
loop_
_entity.id
_entity.type
_entity.pdbx_description
1 polymer ?
#
loop_
_entity_poly.entity_id
_entity_poly.type
_entity_poly.pdbx_seq_one_letter_code
_entity_poly.pdbx_strand_id
1 'polypeptide(L)'
;VGSAAYLGKEDIEQQNYTNINRLLAKVPGVYTREEDGFGLFPNLSIRGNLGTRSEKTTIMEDGILMAPAPYSSPGAYYSPNAGRMSAFEILKGSSQVKYGPHTTGGVINYVSTPVPEQESFYSKFTYGSDNSFTGHAHYGNAVDTENGRFGYLLELYYQSSDGFRSIQGHGDRDTGF
;
A
#
# COMPACT_ATOMS: atom_id res chain seq x y z
N VAL A 1 20.10 12.06 -12.16
CA VAL A 1 20.10 10.61 -11.98
C VAL A 1 19.54 10.29 -10.61
N GLY A 2 18.28 9.86 -10.54
CA GLY A 2 17.63 9.45 -9.31
C GLY A 2 17.85 7.94 -9.03
N SER A 3 17.61 7.53 -7.79
CA SER A 3 17.53 6.12 -7.42
C SER A 3 16.05 5.75 -7.27
N ALA A 4 15.63 4.66 -7.88
CA ALA A 4 14.27 4.12 -7.79
C ALA A 4 14.33 2.64 -7.37
N ALA A 5 13.24 2.18 -6.76
CA ALA A 5 12.98 0.77 -6.56
C ALA A 5 11.55 0.48 -7.03
N TYR A 6 11.33 -0.72 -7.51
CA TYR A 6 10.03 -1.23 -7.95
C TYR A 6 9.81 -2.58 -7.30
N LEU A 7 8.69 -2.73 -6.61
CA LEU A 7 8.22 -4.01 -6.11
C LEU A 7 7.01 -4.41 -6.95
N GLY A 8 7.18 -5.42 -7.78
CA GLY A 8 6.11 -5.92 -8.63
C GLY A 8 5.20 -6.93 -7.93
N LYS A 9 4.20 -7.40 -8.66
CA LYS A 9 3.23 -8.37 -8.18
C LYS A 9 3.90 -9.65 -7.62
N GLU A 10 4.93 -10.14 -8.30
CA GLU A 10 5.67 -11.33 -7.86
C GLU A 10 6.34 -11.13 -6.50
N ASP A 11 6.97 -9.96 -6.27
CA ASP A 11 7.60 -9.63 -4.99
C ASP A 11 6.58 -9.57 -3.86
N ILE A 12 5.40 -8.98 -4.14
CA ILE A 12 4.30 -8.85 -3.18
C ILE A 12 3.72 -10.23 -2.84
N GLU A 13 3.48 -11.06 -3.84
CA GLU A 13 2.94 -12.39 -3.66
C GLU A 13 3.91 -13.34 -2.94
N GLN A 14 5.19 -13.26 -3.25
CA GLN A 14 6.24 -14.05 -2.59
C GLN A 14 6.35 -13.70 -1.11
N GLN A 15 6.25 -12.43 -0.76
CA GLN A 15 6.31 -11.98 0.64
C GLN A 15 5.02 -12.22 1.38
N ASN A 16 3.88 -12.15 0.70
CA ASN A 16 2.53 -12.31 1.24
C ASN A 16 2.21 -11.39 2.43
N TYR A 17 2.84 -10.22 2.51
CA TYR A 17 2.54 -9.23 3.53
C TYR A 17 1.42 -8.29 3.07
N THR A 18 0.46 -8.04 3.95
CA THR A 18 -0.57 -7.01 3.79
C THR A 18 -0.16 -5.69 4.43
N ASN A 19 0.83 -5.73 5.33
CA ASN A 19 1.39 -4.56 6.00
C ASN A 19 2.47 -3.89 5.13
N ILE A 20 2.22 -2.65 4.74
CA ILE A 20 3.15 -1.86 3.90
C ILE A 20 4.53 -1.68 4.55
N ASN A 21 4.59 -1.54 5.88
CA ASN A 21 5.85 -1.38 6.58
C ASN A 21 6.75 -2.61 6.38
N ARG A 22 6.17 -3.81 6.39
CA ARG A 22 6.91 -5.06 6.16
C ARG A 22 7.32 -5.25 4.71
N LEU A 23 6.44 -4.91 3.78
CA LEU A 23 6.75 -4.97 2.34
C LEU A 23 7.94 -4.09 1.99
N LEU A 24 7.96 -2.85 2.48
CA LEU A 24 8.99 -1.88 2.14
C LEU A 24 10.28 -2.00 2.96
N ALA A 25 10.30 -2.78 4.05
CA ALA A 25 11.50 -3.01 4.87
C ALA A 25 12.66 -3.61 4.08
N LYS A 26 12.38 -4.32 2.97
CA LYS A 26 13.41 -4.90 2.10
C LYS A 26 14.00 -3.92 1.09
N VAL A 27 13.38 -2.74 0.93
CA VAL A 27 13.87 -1.75 -0.05
C VAL A 27 15.05 -0.97 0.55
N PRO A 28 16.26 -1.06 -0.04
CA PRO A 28 17.41 -0.37 0.49
C PRO A 28 17.18 1.15 0.63
N GLY A 29 17.49 1.68 1.82
CA GLY A 29 17.32 3.09 2.13
C GLY A 29 15.89 3.53 2.46
N VAL A 30 14.96 2.60 2.58
CA VAL A 30 13.65 2.79 3.20
C VAL A 30 13.69 2.26 4.62
N TYR A 31 13.27 3.07 5.56
CA TYR A 31 13.16 2.73 6.97
C TYR A 31 11.69 2.74 7.36
N THR A 32 11.27 1.69 8.03
CA THR A 32 9.88 1.50 8.43
C THR A 32 9.76 1.40 9.94
N ARG A 33 8.70 1.92 10.50
CA ARG A 33 8.36 1.80 11.91
C ARG A 33 6.90 1.41 12.04
N GLU A 34 6.64 0.25 12.61
CA GLU A 34 5.29 -0.22 12.86
C GLU A 34 4.69 0.49 14.08
N GLU A 35 3.46 1.00 13.96
CA GLU A 35 2.70 1.60 15.05
C GLU A 35 1.56 0.69 15.50
N ASP A 36 0.86 0.06 14.56
CA ASP A 36 -0.37 -0.70 14.81
C ASP A 36 -0.23 -2.22 14.57
N GLY A 37 0.85 -2.66 13.92
CA GLY A 37 1.08 -4.05 13.56
C GLY A 37 0.33 -4.52 12.31
N PHE A 38 -0.61 -3.74 11.78
CA PHE A 38 -1.41 -4.06 10.60
C PHE A 38 -1.08 -3.21 9.38
N GLY A 39 -0.33 -2.12 9.57
CA GLY A 39 0.07 -1.20 8.51
C GLY A 39 -1.00 -0.18 8.12
N LEU A 40 -1.96 0.09 9.00
CA LEU A 40 -3.00 1.09 8.79
C LEU A 40 -2.43 2.51 8.80
N PHE A 41 -1.36 2.74 9.58
CA PHE A 41 -0.65 4.00 9.66
C PHE A 41 0.78 3.82 9.12
N PRO A 42 1.05 4.27 7.89
CA PRO A 42 2.38 4.15 7.31
C PRO A 42 3.34 5.11 8.01
N ASN A 43 4.42 4.55 8.56
CA ASN A 43 5.50 5.33 9.14
C ASN A 43 6.81 4.99 8.42
N LEU A 44 7.01 5.67 7.31
CA LEU A 44 8.04 5.40 6.32
C LEU A 44 8.97 6.59 6.22
N SER A 45 10.27 6.34 6.21
CA SER A 45 11.27 7.36 5.92
C SER A 45 12.27 6.85 4.89
N ILE A 46 12.79 7.75 4.07
CA ILE A 46 13.72 7.42 3.01
C ILE A 46 15.04 8.13 3.29
N ARG A 47 16.16 7.38 3.22
CA ARG A 47 17.53 7.88 3.41
C ARG A 47 17.75 8.62 4.74
N GLY A 48 17.09 8.16 5.82
CA GLY A 48 17.26 8.73 7.15
C GLY A 48 16.59 10.10 7.35
N ASN A 49 15.73 10.51 6.44
CA ASN A 49 14.91 11.71 6.58
C ASN A 49 13.78 11.46 7.57
N LEU A 50 14.12 11.47 8.85
CA LEU A 50 13.21 11.13 9.94
C LEU A 50 12.06 12.13 10.04
N GLY A 51 10.86 11.61 10.12
CA GLY A 51 9.63 12.31 10.42
C GLY A 51 8.65 11.33 11.04
N THR A 52 7.63 11.81 11.75
CA THR A 52 6.55 10.97 12.24
C THR A 52 5.52 10.76 11.15
N ARG A 53 5.02 9.50 11.02
CA ARG A 53 3.95 9.15 10.08
C ARG A 53 4.20 9.63 8.65
N SER A 54 5.40 9.40 8.16
CA SER A 54 5.79 9.69 6.76
C SER A 54 5.68 11.17 6.35
N GLU A 55 5.72 12.13 7.28
CA GLU A 55 5.46 13.56 7.01
C GLU A 55 6.35 14.19 5.93
N LYS A 56 7.51 13.59 5.63
CA LYS A 56 8.45 14.04 4.60
C LYS A 56 8.49 13.15 3.38
N THR A 57 7.61 12.16 3.32
CA THR A 57 7.50 11.21 2.22
C THR A 57 6.14 11.36 1.55
N THR A 58 6.14 11.65 0.28
CA THR A 58 4.89 11.71 -0.49
C THR A 58 4.37 10.30 -0.73
N ILE A 59 3.13 10.04 -0.33
CA ILE A 59 2.43 8.80 -0.57
C ILE A 59 1.32 9.05 -1.59
N MET A 60 1.28 8.21 -2.61
CA MET A 60 0.37 8.34 -3.75
C MET A 60 -0.30 7.01 -4.03
N GLU A 61 -1.48 7.04 -4.63
CA GLU A 61 -2.11 5.89 -5.29
C GLU A 61 -2.38 6.28 -6.75
N ASP A 62 -1.84 5.50 -7.67
CA ASP A 62 -1.91 5.74 -9.12
C ASP A 62 -1.51 7.17 -9.53
N GLY A 63 -0.53 7.74 -8.85
CA GLY A 63 -0.06 9.09 -9.08
C GLY A 63 -0.90 10.19 -8.41
N ILE A 64 -1.96 9.84 -7.69
CA ILE A 64 -2.79 10.80 -6.96
C ILE A 64 -2.29 10.92 -5.54
N LEU A 65 -2.04 12.16 -5.10
CA LEU A 65 -1.51 12.45 -3.77
C LEU A 65 -2.49 12.04 -2.68
N MET A 66 -2.00 11.26 -1.71
CA MET A 66 -2.75 10.81 -0.55
C MET A 66 -2.19 11.34 0.77
N ALA A 67 -0.88 11.46 0.86
CA ALA A 67 -0.20 12.03 2.01
C ALA A 67 1.06 12.81 1.55
N PRO A 68 1.37 13.95 2.18
CA PRO A 68 0.67 14.58 3.31
C PRO A 68 -0.80 14.84 3.05
N ALA A 69 -1.59 14.69 4.09
CA ALA A 69 -3.05 14.74 4.01
C ALA A 69 -3.61 16.08 3.50
N PRO A 70 -4.82 16.10 2.94
CA PRO A 70 -5.43 17.29 2.34
C PRO A 70 -5.77 18.42 3.33
N TYR A 71 -5.76 18.16 4.63
CA TYR A 71 -6.05 19.13 5.68
C TYR A 71 -4.79 19.74 6.32
N SER A 72 -3.72 19.88 5.54
CA SER A 72 -2.45 20.51 5.97
C SER A 72 -1.71 19.81 7.11
N SER A 73 -2.12 18.62 7.51
CA SER A 73 -1.34 17.80 8.42
C SER A 73 -0.25 17.06 7.63
N PRO A 74 1.01 17.15 8.04
CA PRO A 74 2.09 16.46 7.33
C PRO A 74 2.06 14.94 7.52
N GLY A 75 1.41 14.44 8.57
CA GLY A 75 1.39 13.01 8.89
C GLY A 75 0.46 12.20 7.99
N ALA A 76 0.86 11.00 7.62
CA ALA A 76 0.01 10.05 6.93
C ALA A 76 -0.89 9.30 7.94
N TYR A 77 -2.18 9.57 7.88
CA TYR A 77 -3.21 8.93 8.72
C TYR A 77 -4.04 7.90 7.97
N TYR A 78 -3.76 7.70 6.71
CA TYR A 78 -4.41 6.73 5.86
C TYR A 78 -3.37 6.06 4.97
N SER A 79 -3.53 4.77 4.77
CA SER A 79 -2.81 4.00 3.77
C SER A 79 -3.81 3.13 3.01
N PRO A 80 -3.72 3.06 1.68
CA PRO A 80 -4.44 2.05 0.93
C PRO A 80 -4.01 0.68 1.41
N ASN A 81 -4.91 -0.28 1.31
CA ASN A 81 -4.57 -1.64 1.68
C ASN A 81 -3.52 -2.20 0.72
N ALA A 82 -2.33 -2.46 1.26
CA ALA A 82 -1.20 -2.95 0.47
C ALA A 82 -1.47 -4.31 -0.19
N GLY A 83 -2.33 -5.13 0.41
CA GLY A 83 -2.64 -6.47 -0.08
C GLY A 83 -3.42 -6.51 -1.40
N ARG A 84 -4.05 -5.41 -1.81
CA ARG A 84 -4.75 -5.29 -3.10
C ARG A 84 -3.91 -4.64 -4.20
N MET A 85 -2.71 -4.16 -3.89
CA MET A 85 -1.86 -3.47 -4.85
C MET A 85 -1.15 -4.44 -5.79
N SER A 86 -0.97 -4.01 -7.03
CA SER A 86 -0.20 -4.76 -8.02
C SER A 86 1.29 -4.44 -7.98
N ALA A 87 1.66 -3.23 -7.53
CA ALA A 87 3.06 -2.83 -7.42
C ALA A 87 3.24 -1.64 -6.45
N PHE A 88 4.50 -1.39 -6.10
CA PHE A 88 4.95 -0.18 -5.42
C PHE A 88 6.14 0.42 -6.14
N GLU A 89 6.07 1.71 -6.41
CA GLU A 89 7.16 2.50 -6.97
C GLU A 89 7.74 3.39 -5.89
N ILE A 90 9.03 3.29 -5.65
CA ILE A 90 9.72 4.06 -4.63
C ILE A 90 10.79 4.93 -5.29
N LEU A 91 10.60 6.25 -5.27
CA LEU A 91 11.53 7.21 -5.83
C LEU A 91 12.36 7.84 -4.71
N LYS A 92 13.68 7.72 -4.86
CA LYS A 92 14.67 8.16 -3.86
C LYS A 92 15.66 9.10 -4.53
N GLY A 93 15.58 10.39 -4.28
CA GLY A 93 16.51 11.39 -4.83
C GLY A 93 15.85 12.31 -5.86
N SER A 94 16.61 12.88 -6.80
CA SER A 94 16.17 14.01 -7.65
C SER A 94 14.91 13.76 -8.47
N SER A 95 14.61 12.52 -8.84
CA SER A 95 13.38 12.18 -9.60
C SER A 95 12.08 12.44 -8.83
N GLN A 96 12.14 12.56 -7.51
CA GLN A 96 10.99 12.86 -6.66
C GLN A 96 10.42 14.28 -6.89
N VAL A 97 11.23 15.22 -7.34
CA VAL A 97 10.83 16.64 -7.58
C VAL A 97 9.63 16.76 -8.50
N LYS A 98 9.43 15.80 -9.40
CA LYS A 98 8.28 15.74 -10.31
C LYS A 98 6.92 15.73 -9.55
N TYR A 99 6.90 15.26 -8.32
CA TYR A 99 5.66 15.00 -7.57
C TYR A 99 5.35 16.04 -6.48
N GLY A 100 6.06 17.17 -6.48
CA GLY A 100 5.69 18.35 -5.68
C GLY A 100 6.55 18.62 -4.45
N PRO A 101 6.14 19.61 -3.62
CA PRO A 101 7.02 20.24 -2.63
C PRO A 101 7.31 19.38 -1.39
N HIS A 102 6.46 18.43 -1.02
CA HIS A 102 6.60 17.61 0.18
C HIS A 102 7.40 16.32 -0.05
N THR A 103 8.22 16.28 -1.08
CA THR A 103 8.96 15.07 -1.50
C THR A 103 10.40 15.01 -0.98
N THR A 104 10.76 15.81 0.02
CA THR A 104 12.14 15.86 0.53
C THR A 104 12.68 14.51 0.99
N GLY A 105 11.83 13.65 1.50
CA GLY A 105 12.17 12.27 1.88
C GLY A 105 12.12 11.29 0.71
N GLY A 106 11.28 11.56 -0.29
CA GLY A 106 11.04 10.65 -1.41
C GLY A 106 9.55 10.50 -1.72
N VAL A 107 9.24 9.61 -2.65
CA VAL A 107 7.86 9.29 -3.08
C VAL A 107 7.65 7.79 -3.04
N ILE A 108 6.50 7.38 -2.55
CA ILE A 108 6.00 6.00 -2.61
C ILE A 108 4.66 6.04 -3.32
N ASN A 109 4.58 5.41 -4.48
CA ASN A 109 3.37 5.30 -5.27
C ASN A 109 2.85 3.86 -5.20
N TYR A 110 1.65 3.70 -4.72
CA TYR A 110 0.88 2.46 -4.72
C TYR A 110 0.23 2.32 -6.09
N VAL A 111 0.45 1.22 -6.75
CA VAL A 111 -0.13 0.93 -8.07
C VAL A 111 -1.25 -0.07 -7.89
N SER A 112 -2.47 0.35 -8.20
CA SER A 112 -3.65 -0.51 -8.13
C SER A 112 -3.65 -1.58 -9.22
N THR A 113 -4.58 -2.52 -9.14
CA THR A 113 -4.75 -3.54 -10.16
C THR A 113 -5.16 -2.90 -11.50
N PRO A 114 -4.38 -3.06 -12.58
CA PRO A 114 -4.74 -2.48 -13.86
C PRO A 114 -5.94 -3.19 -14.49
N VAL A 115 -6.70 -2.47 -15.29
CA VAL A 115 -7.74 -3.08 -16.13
C VAL A 115 -7.08 -4.06 -17.10
N PRO A 116 -7.45 -5.34 -17.08
CA PRO A 116 -6.82 -6.35 -17.92
C PRO A 116 -7.18 -6.15 -19.40
N GLU A 117 -6.24 -6.48 -20.28
CA GLU A 117 -6.45 -6.38 -21.74
C GLU A 117 -7.35 -7.46 -22.30
N GLN A 118 -7.49 -8.56 -21.59
CA GLN A 118 -8.31 -9.71 -21.90
C GLN A 118 -9.05 -10.17 -20.65
N GLU A 119 -10.10 -10.96 -20.84
CA GLU A 119 -10.85 -11.52 -19.73
C GLU A 119 -9.91 -12.20 -18.72
N SER A 120 -9.98 -11.75 -17.49
CA SER A 120 -9.11 -12.22 -16.41
C SER A 120 -9.89 -12.32 -15.11
N PHE A 121 -9.70 -13.42 -14.41
CA PHE A 121 -10.20 -13.66 -13.08
C PHE A 121 -9.04 -14.02 -12.16
N TYR A 122 -9.05 -13.43 -10.98
CA TYR A 122 -8.09 -13.72 -9.90
C TYR A 122 -8.82 -13.87 -8.58
N SER A 123 -8.40 -14.82 -7.77
CA SER A 123 -8.85 -14.92 -6.39
C SER A 123 -7.73 -15.47 -5.50
N LYS A 124 -7.61 -14.90 -4.29
CA LYS A 124 -6.65 -15.33 -3.28
C LYS A 124 -7.30 -15.24 -1.91
N PHE A 125 -7.20 -16.31 -1.14
CA PHE A 125 -7.66 -16.37 0.24
C PHE A 125 -6.49 -16.79 1.12
N THR A 126 -6.32 -16.08 2.22
CA THR A 126 -5.26 -16.37 3.19
C THR A 126 -5.89 -16.45 4.58
N TYR A 127 -5.53 -17.48 5.33
CA TYR A 127 -5.92 -17.64 6.73
C TYR A 127 -4.66 -17.78 7.58
N GLY A 128 -4.64 -17.16 8.76
CA GLY A 128 -3.48 -17.14 9.64
C GLY A 128 -3.84 -17.19 11.12
N SER A 129 -2.84 -16.95 11.97
CA SER A 129 -3.03 -16.82 13.42
C SER A 129 -3.98 -15.70 13.77
N ASP A 130 -4.49 -15.71 15.01
CA ASP A 130 -5.43 -14.70 15.55
C ASP A 130 -6.66 -14.51 14.67
N ASN A 131 -7.20 -15.62 14.12
CA ASN A 131 -8.30 -15.65 13.16
C ASN A 131 -8.12 -14.66 11.99
N SER A 132 -6.86 -14.38 11.63
CA SER A 132 -6.58 -13.49 10.52
C SER A 132 -7.08 -14.09 9.21
N PHE A 133 -7.90 -13.35 8.50
CA PHE A 133 -8.41 -13.73 7.19
C PHE A 133 -8.23 -12.60 6.20
N THR A 134 -7.77 -12.93 5.01
CA THR A 134 -7.70 -12.00 3.88
C THR A 134 -8.31 -12.65 2.64
N GLY A 135 -9.22 -11.95 2.01
CA GLY A 135 -9.81 -12.32 0.73
C GLY A 135 -9.58 -11.21 -0.29
N HIS A 136 -9.03 -11.56 -1.45
CA HIS A 136 -8.82 -10.67 -2.58
C HIS A 136 -9.32 -11.36 -3.85
N ALA A 137 -10.18 -10.71 -4.59
CA ALA A 137 -10.65 -11.21 -5.87
C ALA A 137 -10.86 -10.05 -6.84
N HIS A 138 -10.55 -10.28 -8.11
CA HIS A 138 -10.89 -9.33 -9.15
C HIS A 138 -11.27 -10.05 -10.44
N TYR A 139 -12.13 -9.39 -11.20
CA TYR A 139 -12.55 -9.80 -12.53
C TYR A 139 -12.60 -8.59 -13.45
N GLY A 140 -12.07 -8.73 -14.63
CA GLY A 140 -12.07 -7.63 -15.59
C GLY A 140 -11.88 -8.10 -17.01
N ASN A 141 -12.14 -7.20 -17.93
CA ASN A 141 -11.95 -7.42 -19.36
C ASN A 141 -11.83 -6.08 -20.09
N ALA A 142 -11.28 -6.10 -21.30
CA ALA A 142 -11.34 -5.00 -22.22
C ALA A 142 -11.86 -5.49 -23.58
N VAL A 143 -12.80 -4.73 -24.14
CA VAL A 143 -13.48 -5.06 -25.39
C VAL A 143 -13.29 -3.91 -26.39
N ASP A 144 -12.88 -4.24 -27.60
CA ASP A 144 -12.80 -3.28 -28.68
C ASP A 144 -14.20 -3.03 -29.26
N THR A 145 -14.56 -1.75 -29.41
CA THR A 145 -15.82 -1.28 -29.95
C THR A 145 -15.58 -0.37 -31.14
N GLU A 146 -16.60 -0.11 -31.94
CA GLU A 146 -16.49 0.81 -33.11
C GLU A 146 -16.02 2.24 -32.70
N ASN A 147 -16.31 2.67 -31.47
CA ASN A 147 -15.98 3.99 -30.93
C ASN A 147 -14.73 4.01 -30.07
N GLY A 148 -13.98 2.90 -29.96
CA GLY A 148 -12.78 2.77 -29.15
C GLY A 148 -12.80 1.55 -28.24
N ARG A 149 -11.84 1.46 -27.35
CA ARG A 149 -11.70 0.33 -26.43
C ARG A 149 -12.37 0.66 -25.09
N PHE A 150 -13.24 -0.23 -24.62
CA PHE A 150 -13.86 -0.17 -23.31
C PHE A 150 -13.29 -1.24 -22.40
N GLY A 151 -12.77 -0.84 -21.24
CA GLY A 151 -12.26 -1.76 -20.23
C GLY A 151 -12.95 -1.57 -18.87
N TYR A 152 -13.11 -2.66 -18.16
CA TYR A 152 -13.66 -2.64 -16.80
C TYR A 152 -12.92 -3.59 -15.88
N LEU A 153 -12.90 -3.24 -14.60
CA LEU A 153 -12.36 -4.05 -13.51
C LEU A 153 -13.31 -3.96 -12.33
N LEU A 154 -13.69 -5.09 -11.78
CA LEU A 154 -14.35 -5.20 -10.48
C LEU A 154 -13.37 -5.86 -9.51
N GLU A 155 -13.06 -5.18 -8.42
CA GLU A 155 -12.13 -5.67 -7.40
C GLU A 155 -12.79 -5.66 -6.02
N LEU A 156 -12.61 -6.74 -5.29
CA LEU A 156 -13.06 -6.90 -3.91
C LEU A 156 -11.88 -7.29 -3.03
N TYR A 157 -11.73 -6.58 -1.93
CA TYR A 157 -10.73 -6.88 -0.92
C TYR A 157 -11.36 -6.84 0.47
N TYR A 158 -11.08 -7.86 1.26
CA TYR A 158 -11.52 -7.96 2.65
C TYR A 158 -10.37 -8.45 3.52
N GLN A 159 -10.24 -7.87 4.70
CA GLN A 159 -9.26 -8.29 5.70
C GLN A 159 -9.87 -8.17 7.09
N SER A 160 -9.65 -9.17 7.94
CA SER A 160 -10.04 -9.17 9.33
C SER A 160 -9.04 -9.93 10.20
N SER A 161 -8.98 -9.61 11.48
CA SER A 161 -8.18 -10.31 12.48
C SER A 161 -8.74 -10.01 13.88
N ASP A 162 -8.66 -10.98 14.79
CA ASP A 162 -8.97 -10.76 16.20
C ASP A 162 -7.87 -9.95 16.91
N GLY A 163 -6.71 -9.83 16.27
CA GLY A 163 -5.55 -9.13 16.81
C GLY A 163 -4.70 -10.02 17.72
N PHE A 164 -3.49 -9.56 18.00
CA PHE A 164 -2.47 -10.30 18.76
C PHE A 164 -2.29 -9.76 20.19
N ARG A 165 -3.12 -8.82 20.61
CA ARG A 165 -3.07 -8.21 21.95
C ARG A 165 -4.44 -8.25 22.60
N SER A 166 -4.51 -8.68 23.86
CA SER A 166 -5.69 -8.54 24.71
C SER A 166 -5.54 -7.32 25.62
N ILE A 167 -6.64 -6.59 25.84
CA ILE A 167 -6.68 -5.46 26.76
C ILE A 167 -7.24 -5.97 28.09
N GLN A 168 -6.37 -6.11 29.10
CA GLN A 168 -6.79 -6.51 30.44
C GLN A 168 -7.71 -5.45 31.06
N GLY A 169 -8.82 -5.88 31.63
CA GLY A 169 -9.75 -5.02 32.40
C GLY A 169 -10.95 -4.48 31.63
N HIS A 170 -11.09 -4.76 30.34
CA HIS A 170 -12.25 -4.35 29.54
C HIS A 170 -13.07 -5.52 28.94
N GLY A 171 -13.04 -6.72 29.59
CA GLY A 171 -13.54 -7.92 28.97
C GLY A 171 -12.69 -8.34 27.77
N ASP A 172 -12.88 -9.51 27.26
CA ASP A 172 -12.10 -10.08 26.15
C ASP A 172 -12.29 -9.26 24.83
N ARG A 173 -11.86 -8.02 24.86
CA ARG A 173 -11.80 -7.20 23.65
C ARG A 173 -10.43 -7.35 23.04
N ASP A 174 -10.37 -8.13 22.01
CA ASP A 174 -9.19 -8.25 21.18
C ASP A 174 -8.95 -6.98 20.38
N THR A 175 -7.70 -6.72 20.05
CA THR A 175 -7.29 -5.55 19.26
C THR A 175 -7.42 -5.84 17.75
N GLY A 176 -8.51 -6.47 17.35
CA GLY A 176 -8.80 -6.83 15.97
C GLY A 176 -9.39 -5.68 15.15
N PHE A 177 -9.60 -5.94 13.86
CA PHE A 177 -10.24 -5.05 12.88
C PHE A 177 -11.02 -5.85 11.84
#